data_21e99c9647c8d02665155d7bb24ee6cd
#
_entry.id   21e99c9647c8d02665155d7bb24ee6cd
#
_cell.length_a   1.000
_cell.length_b   1.000
_cell.length_c   1.000
_cell.angle_alpha   90.00
_cell.angle_beta   90.00
_cell.angle_gamma   90.00
#
_symmetry.space_group_name_H-M   'P 1'
#
loop_
_entity.id
_entity.type
_entity.pdbx_description
1 polymer ?
#
loop_
_entity_poly.entity_id
_entity_poly.type
_entity_poly.pdbx_seq_one_letter_code
_entity_poly.pdbx_strand_id
1 'polypeptide(L)'
;MTDASQDRVQDGMRDAFRRIAPEVDLSSIDPGANLREEADLDSVDALNLIVLLDENLGVEIPEADYDQITTLEDMRRYLQARIPGG
;
A
#
# COMPACT_ATOMS: atom_id res chain seq x y z
N MET A 1 14.84 7.68 15.97
CA MET A 1 13.89 6.68 16.51
C MET A 1 12.82 6.39 15.46
N THR A 2 12.56 5.14 15.17
CA THR A 2 11.60 4.76 14.15
C THR A 2 10.17 4.94 14.67
N ASP A 3 9.31 5.54 13.85
CA ASP A 3 7.89 5.70 14.17
C ASP A 3 7.20 4.34 14.04
N ALA A 4 6.51 3.88 15.08
CA ALA A 4 5.78 2.62 15.06
C ALA A 4 4.70 2.59 13.97
N SER A 5 4.08 3.74 13.67
CA SER A 5 3.10 3.84 12.58
C SER A 5 3.74 3.55 11.23
N GLN A 6 4.95 4.06 11.00
CA GLN A 6 5.67 3.82 9.76
C GLN A 6 6.03 2.34 9.60
N ASP A 7 6.46 1.70 10.68
CA ASP A 7 6.79 0.27 10.66
C ASP A 7 5.56 -0.58 10.37
N ARG A 8 4.43 -0.26 10.97
CA ARG A 8 3.17 -0.99 10.75
C ARG A 8 2.71 -0.84 9.30
N VAL A 9 2.76 0.38 8.77
CA VAL A 9 2.37 0.65 7.38
C VAL A 9 3.29 -0.11 6.43
N GLN A 10 4.59 -0.05 6.65
CA GLN A 10 5.57 -0.74 5.81
C GLN A 10 5.33 -2.25 5.80
N ASP A 11 5.14 -2.84 6.98
CA ASP A 11 4.91 -4.28 7.10
C ASP A 11 3.59 -4.69 6.46
N GLY A 12 2.53 -3.91 6.65
CA GLY A 12 1.22 -4.17 6.05
C GLY A 12 1.26 -4.10 4.53
N MET A 13 1.95 -3.11 3.99
CA MET A 13 2.14 -2.98 2.54
C MET A 13 2.95 -4.14 1.98
N ARG A 14 4.04 -4.49 2.65
CA ARG A 14 4.91 -5.58 2.21
C ARG A 14 4.15 -6.91 2.19
N ASP A 15 3.37 -7.20 3.23
CA ASP A 15 2.58 -8.42 3.30
C ASP A 15 1.53 -8.46 2.19
N ALA A 16 0.84 -7.35 1.96
CA ALA A 16 -0.18 -7.26 0.91
C ALA A 16 0.43 -7.53 -0.47
N PHE A 17 1.56 -6.90 -0.78
CA PHE A 17 2.24 -7.11 -2.05
C PHE A 17 2.77 -8.52 -2.19
N ARG A 18 3.25 -9.12 -1.12
CA ARG A 18 3.72 -10.51 -1.14
C ARG A 18 2.61 -11.48 -1.56
N ARG A 19 1.38 -11.20 -1.15
CA ARG A 19 0.24 -12.06 -1.47
C ARG A 19 -0.25 -11.87 -2.92
N ILE A 20 -0.17 -10.67 -3.44
CA ILE A 20 -0.70 -10.33 -4.77
C ILE A 20 0.35 -10.49 -5.86
N ALA A 21 1.57 -10.04 -5.58
CA ALA A 21 2.66 -10.04 -6.54
C ALA A 21 3.94 -10.45 -5.85
N PRO A 22 4.12 -11.74 -5.52
CA PRO A 22 5.26 -12.20 -4.73
C PRO A 22 6.61 -11.95 -5.38
N GLU A 23 6.63 -11.76 -6.70
CA GLU A 23 7.86 -11.47 -7.44
C GLU A 23 8.27 -10.00 -7.36
N VAL A 24 7.40 -9.14 -6.84
CA VAL A 24 7.69 -7.71 -6.73
C VAL A 24 8.43 -7.41 -5.43
N ASP A 25 9.55 -6.71 -5.55
CA ASP A 25 10.33 -6.23 -4.41
C ASP A 25 10.03 -4.74 -4.23
N LEU A 26 9.34 -4.38 -3.15
CA LEU A 26 8.96 -2.99 -2.89
C LEU A 26 10.17 -2.06 -2.79
N SER A 27 11.30 -2.56 -2.33
CA SER A 27 12.51 -1.75 -2.22
C SER A 27 13.10 -1.38 -3.58
N SER A 28 12.70 -2.09 -4.64
CA SER A 28 13.16 -1.83 -6.01
C SER A 28 12.21 -0.93 -6.78
N ILE A 29 11.03 -0.61 -6.23
CA ILE A 29 10.05 0.25 -6.89
C ILE A 29 10.38 1.71 -6.61
N ASP A 30 10.36 2.53 -7.68
CA ASP A 30 10.48 3.98 -7.53
C ASP A 30 9.27 4.51 -6.76
N PRO A 31 9.46 5.17 -5.60
CA PRO A 31 8.34 5.65 -4.79
C PRO A 31 7.43 6.66 -5.50
N GLY A 32 7.95 7.36 -6.49
CA GLY A 32 7.18 8.34 -7.25
C GLY A 32 6.55 7.81 -8.52
N ALA A 33 6.80 6.55 -8.87
CA ALA A 33 6.25 5.95 -10.09
C ALA A 33 4.86 5.38 -9.83
N ASN A 34 4.08 5.21 -10.91
CA ASN A 34 2.76 4.60 -10.81
C ASN A 34 2.89 3.14 -10.40
N LEU A 35 2.29 2.81 -9.27
CA LEU A 35 2.46 1.51 -8.65
C LEU A 35 1.89 0.37 -9.48
N ARG A 36 0.73 0.60 -10.13
CA ARG A 36 0.12 -0.42 -10.98
C ARG A 36 0.99 -0.75 -12.18
N GLU A 37 1.66 0.24 -12.75
CA GLU A 37 2.57 0.04 -13.87
C GLU A 37 3.84 -0.66 -13.42
N GLU A 38 4.42 -0.22 -12.31
CA GLU A 38 5.67 -0.80 -11.80
C GLU A 38 5.51 -2.25 -11.35
N ALA A 39 4.38 -2.58 -10.74
CA ALA A 39 4.10 -3.93 -10.23
C ALA A 39 3.26 -4.76 -11.21
N ASP A 40 2.92 -4.20 -12.37
CA ASP A 40 2.11 -4.88 -13.40
C ASP A 40 0.79 -5.40 -12.83
N LEU A 41 0.09 -4.56 -12.07
CA LEU A 41 -1.18 -4.90 -11.44
C LEU A 41 -2.35 -4.56 -12.34
N ASP A 42 -3.28 -5.50 -12.52
CA ASP A 42 -4.54 -5.21 -13.18
C ASP A 42 -5.56 -4.66 -12.17
N SER A 43 -6.80 -4.40 -12.63
CA SER A 43 -7.85 -3.82 -11.78
C SER A 43 -8.21 -4.74 -10.61
N VAL A 44 -8.23 -6.04 -10.84
CA VAL A 44 -8.56 -7.03 -9.81
C VAL A 44 -7.45 -7.07 -8.76
N ASP A 45 -6.20 -7.07 -9.20
CA ASP A 45 -5.05 -7.06 -8.28
C ASP A 45 -5.05 -5.79 -7.42
N ALA A 46 -5.35 -4.65 -8.03
CA ALA A 46 -5.40 -3.39 -7.30
C ALA A 46 -6.50 -3.39 -6.24
N LEU A 47 -7.67 -3.94 -6.56
CA LEU A 47 -8.75 -4.06 -5.58
C LEU A 47 -8.39 -5.02 -4.45
N ASN A 48 -7.77 -6.14 -4.78
CA ASN A 48 -7.31 -7.09 -3.77
C ASN A 48 -6.27 -6.48 -2.85
N LEU A 49 -5.38 -5.67 -3.41
CA LEU A 49 -4.38 -4.94 -2.62
C LEU A 49 -5.06 -4.04 -1.59
N ILE A 50 -6.07 -3.29 -2.01
CA ILE A 50 -6.81 -2.39 -1.12
C ILE A 50 -7.50 -3.18 0.00
N VAL A 51 -8.12 -4.32 -0.31
CA VAL A 51 -8.75 -5.18 0.69
C VAL A 51 -7.71 -5.69 1.70
N LEU A 52 -6.56 -6.11 1.23
CA LEU A 52 -5.50 -6.61 2.10
C LEU A 52 -4.92 -5.52 3.00
N LEU A 53 -4.80 -4.31 2.48
CA LEU A 53 -4.35 -3.18 3.29
C LEU A 53 -5.35 -2.87 4.40
N ASP A 54 -6.66 -2.93 4.10
CA ASP A 54 -7.70 -2.78 5.12
C ASP A 54 -7.56 -3.87 6.19
N GLU A 55 -7.43 -5.12 5.78
CA GLU A 55 -7.29 -6.24 6.72
C GLU A 55 -6.04 -6.13 7.56
N ASN A 56 -4.92 -5.75 6.95
CA ASN A 56 -3.63 -5.70 7.64
C ASN A 56 -3.49 -4.51 8.58
N LEU A 57 -4.08 -3.37 8.20
CA LEU A 57 -3.83 -2.11 8.89
C LEU A 57 -5.08 -1.50 9.52
N GLY A 58 -6.25 -2.04 9.22
CA GLY A 58 -7.50 -1.47 9.70
C GLY A 58 -7.84 -0.13 9.04
N VAL A 59 -7.35 0.11 7.83
CA VAL A 59 -7.58 1.35 7.09
C VAL A 59 -8.53 1.07 5.94
N GLU A 60 -9.73 1.61 6.02
CA GLU A 60 -10.70 1.53 4.94
C GLU A 60 -10.40 2.61 3.91
N ILE A 61 -10.20 2.20 2.65
CA ILE A 61 -9.91 3.13 1.55
C ILE A 61 -11.14 3.22 0.66
N PRO A 62 -11.90 4.33 0.71
CA PRO A 62 -13.07 4.50 -0.15
C PRO A 62 -12.63 4.67 -1.61
N GLU A 63 -13.51 4.28 -2.52
CA GLU A 63 -13.25 4.36 -3.96
C GLU A 63 -12.85 5.77 -4.40
N ALA A 64 -13.47 6.79 -3.79
CA ALA A 64 -13.16 8.18 -4.10
C ALA A 64 -11.70 8.56 -3.82
N ASP A 65 -11.01 7.79 -2.98
CA ASP A 65 -9.63 8.06 -2.60
C ASP A 65 -8.61 7.20 -3.37
N TYR A 66 -9.04 6.38 -4.30
CA TYR A 66 -8.14 5.47 -5.01
C TYR A 66 -7.03 6.20 -5.77
N ASP A 67 -7.30 7.41 -6.24
CA ASP A 67 -6.30 8.23 -6.92
C ASP A 67 -5.23 8.79 -5.99
N GLN A 68 -5.45 8.73 -4.68
CA GLN A 68 -4.48 9.19 -3.68
C GLN A 68 -3.46 8.13 -3.31
N ILE A 69 -3.58 6.92 -3.87
CA ILE A 69 -2.67 5.81 -3.58
C ILE A 69 -2.06 5.23 -4.86
N THR A 70 -1.84 6.07 -5.87
CA THR A 70 -1.33 5.61 -7.17
C THR A 70 0.18 5.39 -7.17
N THR A 71 0.91 6.03 -6.26
CA THR A 71 2.34 5.80 -6.09
C THR A 71 2.60 5.17 -4.73
N LEU A 72 3.77 4.55 -4.60
CA LEU A 72 4.17 3.94 -3.33
C LEU A 72 4.28 4.99 -2.22
N GLU A 73 4.84 6.15 -2.55
CA GLU A 73 4.97 7.25 -1.59
C GLU A 73 3.61 7.78 -1.14
N ASP A 74 2.69 8.00 -2.08
CA ASP A 74 1.35 8.48 -1.77
C ASP A 74 0.58 7.46 -0.95
N MET A 75 0.69 6.19 -1.29
CA MET A 75 0.06 5.12 -0.53
C MET A 75 0.55 5.11 0.92
N ARG A 76 1.86 5.22 1.12
CA ARG A 76 2.44 5.26 2.46
C ARG A 76 1.91 6.44 3.26
N ARG A 77 1.89 7.61 2.66
CA ARG A 77 1.37 8.82 3.31
C ARG A 77 -0.08 8.68 3.71
N TYR A 78 -0.89 8.17 2.80
CA TYR A 78 -2.31 7.97 3.03
C TYR A 78 -2.54 7.04 4.21
N LEU A 79 -1.85 5.91 4.22
CA LEU A 79 -2.00 4.91 5.26
C LEU A 79 -1.51 5.42 6.62
N GLN A 80 -0.38 6.12 6.65
CA GLN A 80 0.14 6.67 7.89
C GLN A 80 -0.81 7.69 8.52
N ALA A 81 -1.51 8.45 7.70
CA ALA A 81 -2.46 9.45 8.19
C ALA A 81 -3.73 8.84 8.75
N ARG A 82 -4.05 7.61 8.40
CA ARG A 82 -5.33 6.97 8.73
C ARG A 82 -5.22 5.74 9.62
N ILE A 83 -4.02 5.23 9.85
CA ILE A 83 -3.83 4.02 10.63
C ILE A 83 -4.28 4.23 12.08
N PRO A 84 -5.16 3.33 12.63
CA PRO A 84 -5.65 3.48 14.00
C PRO A 84 -4.51 3.34 15.01
N GLY A 85 -4.47 4.23 16.00
CA GLY A 85 -3.48 4.20 17.06
C GLY A 85 -2.08 4.58 16.64
N GLY A 86 -1.93 5.04 15.41
CA GLY A 86 -0.63 5.41 14.85
C GLY A 86 -0.26 6.85 15.06
#